data_e70435ebfd87f521f8880224a533c919
#
_entry.id   e70435ebfd87f521f8880224a533c919
#
_cell.length_a   1.000
_cell.length_b   1.000
_cell.length_c   1.000
_cell.angle_alpha   90.00
_cell.angle_beta   90.00
_cell.angle_gamma   90.00
#
_symmetry.space_group_name_H-M   'P 1'
#
loop_
_entity.id
_entity.type
_entity.pdbx_description
1 polymer ?
#
loop_
_entity_poly.entity_id
_entity_poly.type
_entity_poly.pdbx_seq_one_letter_code
_entity_poly.pdbx_strand_id
1 'polypeptide(L)'
;MDSEHFSIWSLLKNDNIKNVKKIYLTASGGPFLNKKLENIKYIKPKFALRHPNWKMGKKISIDSATMMNKIFEVIEAVKIFNLSKDKFQILIHPKSYIHAIVHFNSGLTKMLAHKTSMEIPIANVMNLNKYNFIINKNEFDYVKLNGLNFITPDQKKFPLLKILNYEFNNTFFEIILVAINDELVRYYLNNQISYISIHKIMLKLLKKRYLAKFFNTSPKNINEIKLMVNKVNSYLKKYI
;
A
#
# COMPACT_ATOMS: atom_id res chain seq x y z
N MET A 1 6.10 10.68 -0.60
CA MET A 1 4.61 10.82 -0.57
C MET A 1 4.06 10.03 -1.73
N ASP A 2 3.16 9.10 -1.48
CA ASP A 2 2.51 8.31 -2.52
C ASP A 2 1.40 9.10 -3.21
N SER A 3 0.99 8.65 -4.40
CA SER A 3 -0.06 9.32 -5.17
C SER A 3 -1.40 9.35 -4.44
N GLU A 4 -1.67 8.33 -3.64
CA GLU A 4 -2.88 8.20 -2.83
C GLU A 4 -2.90 9.20 -1.67
N HIS A 5 -1.78 9.34 -0.93
CA HIS A 5 -1.67 10.32 0.16
C HIS A 5 -1.74 11.77 -0.36
N PHE A 6 -1.09 12.05 -1.49
CA PHE A 6 -1.25 13.32 -2.19
C PHE A 6 -2.71 13.58 -2.53
N SER A 7 -3.39 12.57 -3.06
CA SER A 7 -4.80 12.68 -3.47
C SER A 7 -5.71 12.98 -2.28
N ILE A 8 -5.54 12.25 -1.16
CA ILE A 8 -6.29 12.50 0.07
C ILE A 8 -6.03 13.93 0.57
N TRP A 9 -4.76 14.33 0.66
CA TRP A 9 -4.39 15.68 1.09
C TRP A 9 -5.03 16.76 0.22
N SER A 10 -4.97 16.61 -1.10
CA SER A 10 -5.55 17.55 -2.07
C SER A 10 -7.07 17.64 -1.95
N LEU A 11 -7.74 16.49 -1.76
CA LEU A 11 -9.19 16.43 -1.59
C LEU A 11 -9.68 17.06 -0.28
N LEU A 12 -8.83 17.04 0.76
CA LEU A 12 -9.15 17.54 2.10
C LEU A 12 -8.69 18.99 2.34
N LYS A 13 -7.94 19.60 1.42
CA LYS A 13 -7.26 20.89 1.62
C LYS A 13 -8.14 22.01 2.20
N ASN A 14 -9.43 22.04 1.84
CA ASN A 14 -10.39 23.07 2.26
C ASN A 14 -11.57 22.48 3.05
N ASP A 15 -11.46 21.25 3.53
CA ASP A 15 -12.54 20.56 4.24
C ASP A 15 -12.17 20.30 5.70
N ASN A 16 -13.18 20.26 6.55
CA ASN A 16 -12.99 19.82 7.92
C ASN A 16 -12.87 18.29 7.96
N ILE A 17 -11.70 17.80 8.36
CA ILE A 17 -11.40 16.37 8.45
C ILE A 17 -12.37 15.59 9.34
N LYS A 18 -13.00 16.25 10.32
CA LYS A 18 -14.03 15.66 11.19
C LYS A 18 -15.30 15.25 10.42
N ASN A 19 -15.55 15.87 9.27
CA ASN A 19 -16.66 15.55 8.40
C ASN A 19 -16.42 14.36 7.49
N VAL A 20 -15.21 13.78 7.52
CA VAL A 20 -14.89 12.60 6.74
C VAL A 20 -15.60 11.38 7.33
N LYS A 21 -16.42 10.73 6.51
CA LYS A 21 -17.07 9.46 6.83
C LYS A 21 -16.17 8.28 6.50
N LYS A 22 -15.62 8.28 5.27
CA LYS A 22 -14.80 7.19 4.75
C LYS A 22 -13.79 7.69 3.72
N ILE A 23 -12.62 7.11 3.70
CA ILE A 23 -11.58 7.32 2.68
C ILE A 23 -11.29 5.97 2.01
N TYR A 24 -11.28 5.96 0.69
CA TYR A 24 -10.93 4.80 -0.10
C TYR A 24 -9.60 5.05 -0.80
N LEU A 25 -8.60 4.22 -0.47
CA LEU A 25 -7.36 4.15 -1.22
C LEU A 25 -7.55 3.17 -2.38
N THR A 26 -7.22 3.60 -3.58
CA THR A 26 -7.36 2.73 -4.75
C THR A 26 -6.07 1.96 -5.02
N ALA A 27 -6.20 0.75 -5.51
CA ALA A 27 -5.11 -0.11 -5.93
C ALA A 27 -5.36 -0.60 -7.35
N SER A 28 -4.31 -0.80 -8.15
CA SER A 28 -4.44 -1.42 -9.47
C SER A 28 -4.90 -2.88 -9.42
N GLY A 29 -4.69 -3.54 -8.27
CA GLY A 29 -4.84 -5.00 -8.11
C GLY A 29 -3.60 -5.79 -8.55
N GLY A 30 -2.55 -5.10 -9.04
CA GLY A 30 -1.28 -5.69 -9.43
C GLY A 30 -1.35 -6.57 -10.68
N PRO A 31 -0.23 -7.24 -11.05
CA PRO A 31 -0.12 -8.01 -12.29
C PRO A 31 -0.96 -9.29 -12.30
N PHE A 32 -1.54 -9.66 -11.16
CA PHE A 32 -2.27 -10.93 -11.01
C PHE A 32 -3.77 -10.74 -10.75
N LEU A 33 -4.30 -9.53 -10.94
CA LEU A 33 -5.70 -9.22 -10.66
C LEU A 33 -6.68 -10.23 -11.29
N ASN A 34 -6.45 -10.63 -12.54
CA ASN A 34 -7.32 -11.54 -13.27
C ASN A 34 -6.89 -13.01 -13.20
N LYS A 35 -5.94 -13.36 -12.30
CA LYS A 35 -5.46 -14.74 -12.13
C LYS A 35 -5.93 -15.31 -10.80
N LYS A 36 -6.26 -16.61 -10.78
CA LYS A 36 -6.54 -17.32 -9.53
C LYS A 36 -5.24 -17.53 -8.74
N LEU A 37 -5.31 -17.50 -7.40
CA LEU A 37 -4.13 -17.65 -6.53
C LEU A 37 -3.42 -18.99 -6.75
N GLU A 38 -4.18 -20.06 -7.05
CA GLU A 38 -3.64 -21.38 -7.35
C GLU A 38 -2.67 -21.36 -8.53
N ASN A 39 -2.97 -20.55 -9.56
CA ASN A 39 -2.18 -20.46 -10.79
C ASN A 39 -0.90 -19.62 -10.65
N ILE A 40 -0.79 -18.84 -9.55
CA ILE A 40 0.35 -17.95 -9.29
C ILE A 40 1.20 -18.38 -8.10
N LYS A 41 0.87 -19.49 -7.43
CA LYS A 41 1.59 -19.98 -6.23
C LYS A 41 3.10 -19.99 -6.38
N TYR A 42 3.58 -20.48 -7.53
CA TYR A 42 5.00 -20.70 -7.82
C TYR A 42 5.51 -19.80 -8.96
N ILE A 43 4.82 -18.71 -9.23
CA ILE A 43 5.21 -17.78 -10.29
C ILE A 43 6.58 -17.18 -9.99
N LYS A 44 7.42 -17.08 -11.04
CA LYS A 44 8.76 -16.52 -10.93
C LYS A 44 8.70 -14.99 -10.79
N PRO A 45 9.67 -14.36 -10.10
CA PRO A 45 9.72 -12.92 -9.88
C PRO A 45 9.54 -12.08 -11.14
N LYS A 46 10.15 -12.49 -12.26
CA LYS A 46 10.06 -11.76 -13.54
C LYS A 46 8.63 -11.47 -14.01
N PHE A 47 7.65 -12.29 -13.62
CA PHE A 47 6.24 -12.07 -13.96
C PHE A 47 5.53 -11.16 -12.95
N ALA A 48 5.94 -11.21 -11.68
CA ALA A 48 5.41 -10.34 -10.63
C ALA A 48 5.92 -8.89 -10.77
N LEU A 49 7.07 -8.70 -11.43
CA LEU A 49 7.65 -7.38 -11.70
C LEU A 49 6.95 -6.63 -12.85
N ARG A 50 6.07 -7.28 -13.62
CA ARG A 50 5.33 -6.65 -14.73
C ARG A 50 4.07 -5.98 -14.24
N HIS A 51 4.23 -4.77 -13.65
CA HIS A 51 3.07 -4.00 -13.21
C HIS A 51 2.31 -3.44 -14.43
N PRO A 52 0.93 -3.52 -14.45
CA PRO A 52 0.16 -3.13 -15.63
C PRO A 52 0.21 -1.63 -15.96
N ASN A 53 0.29 -0.76 -14.95
CA ASN A 53 0.08 0.68 -15.10
C ASN A 53 1.29 1.53 -14.69
N TRP A 54 2.18 1.03 -13.82
CA TRP A 54 3.28 1.77 -13.24
C TRP A 54 4.64 1.16 -13.59
N LYS A 55 5.62 2.03 -13.85
CA LYS A 55 7.04 1.63 -13.87
C LYS A 55 7.62 1.88 -12.48
N MET A 56 7.95 0.83 -11.77
CA MET A 56 8.36 0.89 -10.36
C MET A 56 9.60 0.05 -10.08
N GLY A 57 10.24 0.30 -8.94
CA GLY A 57 11.31 -0.54 -8.42
C GLY A 57 10.85 -1.98 -8.11
N LYS A 58 11.81 -2.90 -7.99
CA LYS A 58 11.52 -4.33 -7.83
C LYS A 58 10.69 -4.62 -6.57
N LYS A 59 11.09 -4.03 -5.42
CA LYS A 59 10.39 -4.26 -4.14
C LYS A 59 8.94 -3.83 -4.22
N ILE A 60 8.67 -2.57 -4.57
CA ILE A 60 7.31 -2.03 -4.60
C ILE A 60 6.42 -2.74 -5.62
N SER A 61 7.00 -3.31 -6.71
CA SER A 61 6.25 -4.13 -7.66
C SER A 61 5.74 -5.42 -7.02
N ILE A 62 6.54 -6.06 -6.16
CA ILE A 62 6.10 -7.24 -5.39
C ILE A 62 5.08 -6.84 -4.32
N ASP A 63 5.31 -5.72 -3.62
CA ASP A 63 4.37 -5.20 -2.63
C ASP A 63 3.01 -4.86 -3.25
N SER A 64 2.99 -4.34 -4.48
CA SER A 64 1.76 -4.14 -5.25
C SER A 64 1.08 -5.47 -5.60
N ALA A 65 1.86 -6.47 -6.06
CA ALA A 65 1.33 -7.78 -6.42
C ALA A 65 0.70 -8.52 -5.23
N THR A 66 1.22 -8.32 -4.01
CA THR A 66 0.74 -8.93 -2.77
C THR A 66 -0.29 -8.08 -2.02
N MET A 67 -0.57 -6.87 -2.46
CA MET A 67 -1.33 -5.81 -1.77
C MET A 67 -0.64 -5.27 -0.50
N MET A 68 0.61 -5.63 -0.26
CA MET A 68 1.35 -5.14 0.90
C MET A 68 1.61 -3.63 0.82
N ASN A 69 1.86 -3.10 -0.39
CA ASN A 69 1.98 -1.66 -0.60
C ASN A 69 0.75 -0.92 -0.06
N LYS A 70 -0.44 -1.41 -0.40
CA LYS A 70 -1.69 -0.76 0.01
C LYS A 70 -1.94 -0.87 1.52
N ILE A 71 -1.44 -1.93 2.16
CA ILE A 71 -1.46 -2.06 3.62
C ILE A 71 -0.55 -1.00 4.26
N PHE A 72 0.66 -0.81 3.74
CA PHE A 72 1.56 0.25 4.20
C PHE A 72 0.94 1.64 4.02
N GLU A 73 0.35 1.91 2.88
CA GLU A 73 -0.33 3.18 2.62
C GLU A 73 -1.50 3.44 3.60
N VAL A 74 -2.27 2.41 3.99
CA VAL A 74 -3.30 2.56 5.04
C VAL A 74 -2.67 2.91 6.38
N ILE A 75 -1.58 2.22 6.76
CA ILE A 75 -0.84 2.50 8.01
C ILE A 75 -0.32 3.94 8.01
N GLU A 76 0.27 4.38 6.91
CA GLU A 76 0.79 5.74 6.75
C GLU A 76 -0.33 6.78 6.76
N ALA A 77 -1.44 6.53 6.05
CA ALA A 77 -2.58 7.43 6.00
C ALA A 77 -3.22 7.64 7.38
N VAL A 78 -3.34 6.60 8.20
CA VAL A 78 -3.79 6.70 9.60
C VAL A 78 -2.94 7.71 10.37
N LYS A 79 -1.62 7.67 10.17
CA LYS A 79 -0.66 8.55 10.86
C LYS A 79 -0.62 9.96 10.28
N ILE A 80 -0.57 10.09 8.95
CA ILE A 80 -0.47 11.38 8.26
C ILE A 80 -1.72 12.23 8.50
N PHE A 81 -2.89 11.61 8.41
CA PHE A 81 -4.16 12.33 8.52
C PHE A 81 -4.76 12.31 9.92
N ASN A 82 -4.13 11.62 10.87
CA ASN A 82 -4.60 11.46 12.25
C ASN A 82 -6.07 11.02 12.32
N LEU A 83 -6.42 10.05 11.50
CA LEU A 83 -7.74 9.44 11.43
C LEU A 83 -7.69 7.99 11.90
N SER A 84 -8.76 7.52 12.52
CA SER A 84 -8.86 6.12 12.94
C SER A 84 -8.87 5.17 11.72
N LYS A 85 -8.32 3.99 11.91
CA LYS A 85 -8.16 2.95 10.88
C LYS A 85 -9.48 2.58 10.19
N ASP A 86 -10.58 2.57 10.94
CA ASP A 86 -11.92 2.27 10.43
C ASP A 86 -12.40 3.27 9.37
N LYS A 87 -11.81 4.48 9.32
CA LYS A 87 -12.08 5.46 8.27
C LYS A 87 -11.51 5.06 6.90
N PHE A 88 -10.56 4.13 6.85
CA PHE A 88 -9.88 3.74 5.61
C PHE A 88 -10.40 2.42 5.06
N GLN A 89 -10.50 2.34 3.74
CA GLN A 89 -10.85 1.13 3.01
C GLN A 89 -10.05 1.07 1.70
N ILE A 90 -9.76 -0.13 1.25
CA ILE A 90 -9.08 -0.35 -0.04
C ILE A 90 -10.13 -0.73 -1.08
N LEU A 91 -10.02 -0.13 -2.26
CA LEU A 91 -10.75 -0.53 -3.46
C LEU A 91 -9.76 -0.85 -4.59
N ILE A 92 -10.07 -1.85 -5.38
CA ILE A 92 -9.33 -2.11 -6.62
C ILE A 92 -9.95 -1.27 -7.73
N HIS A 93 -9.11 -0.45 -8.38
CA HIS A 93 -9.43 0.32 -9.56
C HIS A 93 -8.42 -0.03 -10.67
N PRO A 94 -8.73 -0.99 -11.56
CA PRO A 94 -7.76 -1.53 -12.52
C PRO A 94 -7.13 -0.50 -13.45
N LYS A 95 -7.87 0.56 -13.79
CA LYS A 95 -7.36 1.66 -14.64
C LYS A 95 -6.35 2.56 -13.93
N SER A 96 -6.27 2.53 -12.60
CA SER A 96 -5.38 3.36 -11.75
C SER A 96 -5.42 4.86 -12.07
N TYR A 97 -6.56 5.38 -12.52
CA TYR A 97 -6.73 6.78 -12.86
C TYR A 97 -7.29 7.60 -11.70
N ILE A 98 -8.13 6.99 -10.86
CA ILE A 98 -8.56 7.53 -9.57
C ILE A 98 -7.62 6.98 -8.51
N HIS A 99 -7.01 7.87 -7.70
CA HIS A 99 -6.02 7.49 -6.68
C HIS A 99 -6.58 7.47 -5.26
N ALA A 100 -7.55 8.34 -4.97
CA ALA A 100 -8.29 8.31 -3.72
C ALA A 100 -9.73 8.80 -3.90
N ILE A 101 -10.61 8.35 -3.00
CA ILE A 101 -11.99 8.79 -2.91
C ILE A 101 -12.25 9.18 -1.45
N VAL A 102 -12.81 10.35 -1.21
CA VAL A 102 -13.24 10.81 0.11
C VAL A 102 -14.75 10.95 0.14
N HIS A 103 -15.40 10.21 1.03
CA HIS A 103 -16.83 10.28 1.28
C HIS A 103 -17.08 10.99 2.60
N PHE A 104 -17.95 12.00 2.58
CA PHE A 104 -18.26 12.85 3.73
C PHE A 104 -19.60 12.49 4.39
N ASN A 105 -19.75 12.90 5.66
CA ASN A 105 -21.00 12.73 6.40
C ASN A 105 -22.20 13.45 5.75
N SER A 106 -21.95 14.51 4.97
CA SER A 106 -22.95 15.22 4.18
C SER A 106 -23.51 14.43 2.98
N GLY A 107 -22.92 13.25 2.68
CA GLY A 107 -23.25 12.47 1.48
C GLY A 107 -22.42 12.85 0.25
N LEU A 108 -21.64 13.95 0.30
CA LEU A 108 -20.75 14.31 -0.81
C LEU A 108 -19.62 13.28 -0.95
N THR A 109 -19.22 13.04 -2.19
CA THR A 109 -18.06 12.20 -2.52
C THR A 109 -17.15 12.94 -3.47
N LYS A 110 -15.88 13.07 -3.09
CA LYS A 110 -14.84 13.67 -3.93
C LYS A 110 -13.88 12.59 -4.40
N MET A 111 -13.42 12.69 -5.64
CA MET A 111 -12.44 11.78 -6.24
C MET A 111 -11.34 12.60 -6.88
N LEU A 112 -10.09 12.13 -6.78
CA LEU A 112 -8.97 12.75 -7.47
C LEU A 112 -8.42 11.82 -8.54
N ALA A 113 -8.37 12.33 -9.76
CA ALA A 113 -7.89 11.64 -10.94
C ALA A 113 -6.62 12.28 -11.48
N HIS A 114 -5.61 11.47 -11.80
CA HIS A 114 -4.46 11.90 -12.61
C HIS A 114 -3.82 10.68 -13.30
N LYS A 115 -2.96 10.94 -14.29
CA LYS A 115 -2.18 9.88 -14.94
C LYS A 115 -1.25 9.19 -13.94
N THR A 116 -0.89 7.94 -14.22
CA THR A 116 0.04 7.12 -13.41
C THR A 116 1.48 7.61 -13.56
N SER A 117 1.74 8.83 -13.05
CA SER A 117 3.05 9.46 -12.99
C SER A 117 3.22 10.15 -11.63
N MET A 118 4.37 9.96 -11.01
CA MET A 118 4.74 10.65 -9.75
C MET A 118 5.11 12.11 -9.97
N GLU A 119 5.38 12.54 -11.20
CA GLU A 119 5.64 13.94 -11.54
C GLU A 119 4.48 14.85 -11.13
N ILE A 120 3.23 14.37 -11.32
CA ILE A 120 2.02 15.14 -11.00
C ILE A 120 1.91 15.45 -9.50
N PRO A 121 1.90 14.45 -8.59
CA PRO A 121 1.84 14.73 -7.16
C PRO A 121 3.06 15.52 -6.66
N ILE A 122 4.26 15.22 -7.14
CA ILE A 122 5.49 15.93 -6.74
C ILE A 122 5.43 17.39 -7.16
N ALA A 123 5.12 17.69 -8.41
CA ALA A 123 5.03 19.06 -8.92
C ALA A 123 3.97 19.89 -8.17
N ASN A 124 2.82 19.29 -7.86
CA ASN A 124 1.75 19.98 -7.13
C ASN A 124 2.13 20.26 -5.67
N VAL A 125 2.79 19.34 -4.98
CA VAL A 125 3.26 19.57 -3.60
C VAL A 125 4.35 20.63 -3.55
N MET A 126 5.25 20.65 -4.51
CA MET A 126 6.34 21.62 -4.60
C MET A 126 5.91 22.98 -5.18
N ASN A 127 4.64 23.16 -5.52
CA ASN A 127 4.12 24.37 -6.19
C ASN A 127 4.87 24.74 -7.50
N LEU A 128 5.40 23.75 -8.22
CA LEU A 128 6.15 23.96 -9.45
C LEU A 128 5.27 24.50 -10.59
N ASN A 129 3.96 24.50 -10.43
CA ASN A 129 3.00 25.08 -11.39
C ASN A 129 3.25 26.57 -11.66
N LYS A 130 3.92 27.30 -10.72
CA LYS A 130 4.31 28.70 -10.92
C LYS A 130 5.43 28.88 -11.96
N TYR A 131 6.13 27.83 -12.33
CA TYR A 131 7.31 27.87 -13.19
C TYR A 131 7.07 27.32 -14.59
N ASN A 132 5.81 27.23 -15.06
CA ASN A 132 5.51 26.60 -16.37
C ASN A 132 6.28 25.28 -16.55
N PHE A 133 6.46 24.54 -15.45
CA PHE A 133 6.93 23.16 -15.55
C PHE A 133 5.83 22.42 -16.30
N ILE A 134 5.97 22.48 -17.60
CA ILE A 134 5.06 21.87 -18.54
C ILE A 134 5.20 20.39 -18.28
N ILE A 135 4.25 19.86 -17.51
CA ILE A 135 3.91 18.46 -17.61
C ILE A 135 3.33 18.33 -19.02
N ASN A 136 4.25 18.39 -19.99
CA ASN A 136 3.95 18.42 -21.39
C ASN A 136 3.07 17.23 -21.72
N LYS A 137 1.87 17.49 -22.23
CA LYS A 137 0.90 16.53 -22.77
C LYS A 137 0.11 15.72 -21.74
N ASN A 138 -0.20 16.26 -20.59
CA ASN A 138 -1.24 15.69 -19.71
C ASN A 138 -2.60 16.26 -20.10
N GLU A 139 -3.04 16.04 -21.33
CA GLU A 139 -4.43 16.29 -21.71
C GLU A 139 -5.37 15.52 -20.79
N PHE A 140 -6.46 16.16 -20.42
CA PHE A 140 -7.51 15.53 -19.62
C PHE A 140 -8.11 14.35 -20.41
N ASP A 141 -7.92 13.15 -19.89
CA ASP A 141 -8.37 11.93 -20.53
C ASP A 141 -9.76 11.54 -19.98
N TYR A 142 -10.80 12.20 -20.51
CA TYR A 142 -12.19 11.93 -20.12
C TYR A 142 -12.63 10.50 -20.46
N VAL A 143 -12.00 9.85 -21.44
CA VAL A 143 -12.32 8.48 -21.82
C VAL A 143 -12.00 7.51 -20.66
N LYS A 144 -10.98 7.81 -19.85
CA LYS A 144 -10.67 7.01 -18.66
C LYS A 144 -11.71 7.12 -17.56
N LEU A 145 -12.49 8.19 -17.54
CA LEU A 145 -13.62 8.33 -16.60
C LEU A 145 -14.83 7.48 -17.01
N ASN A 146 -14.93 7.14 -18.30
CA ASN A 146 -15.99 6.26 -18.75
C ASN A 146 -15.77 4.84 -18.21
N GLY A 147 -16.82 4.26 -17.61
CA GLY A 147 -16.76 2.91 -17.06
C GLY A 147 -15.75 2.79 -15.92
N LEU A 148 -15.73 3.75 -15.00
CA LEU A 148 -15.01 3.61 -13.73
C LEU A 148 -15.51 2.35 -13.03
N ASN A 149 -14.57 1.48 -12.68
CA ASN A 149 -14.86 0.24 -11.97
C ASN A 149 -14.08 0.20 -10.66
N PHE A 150 -14.80 -0.04 -9.56
CA PHE A 150 -14.24 -0.18 -8.21
C PHE A 150 -14.70 -1.51 -7.63
N ILE A 151 -13.75 -2.33 -7.23
CA ILE A 151 -13.98 -3.70 -6.75
C ILE A 151 -13.44 -3.80 -5.32
N THR A 152 -14.22 -4.38 -4.41
CA THR A 152 -13.70 -4.75 -3.09
C THR A 152 -12.70 -5.89 -3.24
N PRO A 153 -11.48 -5.74 -2.69
CA PRO A 153 -10.47 -6.80 -2.81
C PRO A 153 -10.88 -8.06 -2.07
N ASP A 154 -10.75 -9.21 -2.74
CA ASP A 154 -11.01 -10.52 -2.14
C ASP A 154 -9.84 -10.97 -1.26
N GLN A 155 -10.10 -11.18 0.03
CA GLN A 155 -9.11 -11.65 1.00
C GLN A 155 -8.63 -13.10 0.73
N LYS A 156 -9.38 -13.91 -0.02
CA LYS A 156 -8.89 -15.23 -0.46
C LYS A 156 -7.77 -15.08 -1.47
N LYS A 157 -7.87 -14.07 -2.33
CA LYS A 157 -6.88 -13.73 -3.34
C LYS A 157 -5.71 -12.92 -2.78
N PHE A 158 -5.99 -12.00 -1.88
CA PHE A 158 -5.00 -11.13 -1.22
C PHE A 158 -4.98 -11.37 0.29
N PRO A 159 -4.40 -12.52 0.74
CA PRO A 159 -4.49 -12.94 2.14
C PRO A 159 -3.84 -11.97 3.12
N LEU A 160 -2.85 -11.16 2.66
CA LEU A 160 -2.18 -10.18 3.51
C LEU A 160 -3.09 -9.05 3.98
N LEU A 161 -4.22 -8.80 3.30
CA LEU A 161 -5.21 -7.82 3.76
C LEU A 161 -5.75 -8.10 5.18
N LYS A 162 -5.62 -9.33 5.67
CA LYS A 162 -5.91 -9.68 7.07
C LYS A 162 -5.04 -8.91 8.08
N ILE A 163 -3.90 -8.36 7.64
CA ILE A 163 -3.02 -7.52 8.47
C ILE A 163 -3.74 -6.23 8.90
N LEU A 164 -4.70 -5.74 8.11
CA LEU A 164 -5.52 -4.59 8.49
C LEU A 164 -6.40 -4.81 9.72
N ASN A 165 -6.52 -6.05 10.21
CA ASN A 165 -7.20 -6.34 11.47
C ASN A 165 -6.34 -6.03 12.71
N TYR A 166 -5.03 -5.80 12.56
CA TYR A 166 -4.16 -5.36 13.65
C TYR A 166 -4.30 -3.85 13.89
N GLU A 167 -3.91 -3.40 15.11
CA GLU A 167 -3.87 -1.98 15.43
C GLU A 167 -2.54 -1.34 15.01
N PHE A 168 -2.55 -0.04 14.68
CA PHE A 168 -1.41 0.72 14.16
C PHE A 168 -1.13 1.92 15.07
N ASN A 169 -0.46 1.67 16.21
CA ASN A 169 -0.29 2.62 17.30
C ASN A 169 1.17 3.06 17.51
N ASN A 170 1.98 3.15 16.45
CA ASN A 170 3.41 3.47 16.52
C ASN A 170 4.20 2.51 17.41
N THR A 171 3.91 1.23 17.31
CA THR A 171 4.53 0.16 18.09
C THR A 171 5.59 -0.59 17.28
N PHE A 172 6.24 -1.56 17.90
CA PHE A 172 7.13 -2.47 17.16
C PHE A 172 6.39 -3.33 16.12
N PHE A 173 5.05 -3.39 16.15
CA PHE A 173 4.28 -4.13 15.15
C PHE A 173 4.60 -3.67 13.73
N GLU A 174 4.54 -2.35 13.48
CA GLU A 174 4.80 -1.79 12.15
C GLU A 174 6.23 -2.01 11.71
N ILE A 175 7.19 -1.91 12.64
CA ILE A 175 8.61 -2.16 12.36
C ILE A 175 8.84 -3.62 12.00
N ILE A 176 8.27 -4.54 12.78
CA ILE A 176 8.34 -5.98 12.54
C ILE A 176 7.70 -6.32 11.18
N LEU A 177 6.55 -5.72 10.88
CA LEU A 177 5.85 -5.93 9.62
C LEU A 177 6.70 -5.54 8.42
N VAL A 178 7.30 -4.35 8.45
CA VAL A 178 8.22 -3.86 7.39
C VAL A 178 9.42 -4.77 7.27
N ALA A 179 10.10 -5.11 8.39
CA ALA A 179 11.29 -5.94 8.37
C ALA A 179 11.02 -7.36 7.81
N ILE A 180 9.89 -7.98 8.20
CA ILE A 180 9.50 -9.28 7.62
C ILE A 180 9.24 -9.15 6.13
N ASN A 181 8.50 -8.13 5.71
CA ASN A 181 8.16 -7.92 4.30
C ASN A 181 9.42 -7.74 3.44
N ASP A 182 10.34 -6.89 3.88
CA ASP A 182 11.58 -6.60 3.15
C ASP A 182 12.40 -7.87 2.92
N GLU A 183 12.56 -8.70 3.95
CA GLU A 183 13.28 -9.96 3.84
C GLU A 183 12.54 -10.99 2.95
N LEU A 184 11.23 -11.15 3.11
CA LEU A 184 10.46 -12.08 2.28
C LEU A 184 10.46 -11.68 0.80
N VAL A 185 10.35 -10.39 0.50
CA VAL A 185 10.48 -9.87 -0.86
C VAL A 185 11.88 -10.13 -1.40
N ARG A 186 12.92 -9.91 -0.60
CA ARG A 186 14.31 -10.20 -0.98
C ARG A 186 14.53 -11.68 -1.29
N TYR A 187 14.05 -12.58 -0.43
CA TYR A 187 14.12 -14.03 -0.67
C TYR A 187 13.37 -14.46 -1.93
N TYR A 188 12.19 -13.89 -2.16
CA TYR A 188 11.42 -14.16 -3.37
C TYR A 188 12.14 -13.67 -4.62
N LEU A 189 12.64 -12.44 -4.63
CA LEU A 189 13.38 -11.89 -5.77
C LEU A 189 14.63 -12.70 -6.12
N ASN A 190 15.25 -13.33 -5.12
CA ASN A 190 16.41 -14.23 -5.28
C ASN A 190 15.99 -15.69 -5.59
N ASN A 191 14.71 -15.96 -5.87
CA ASN A 191 14.17 -17.31 -6.11
C ASN A 191 14.37 -18.31 -4.96
N GLN A 192 14.55 -17.85 -3.73
CA GLN A 192 14.76 -18.70 -2.55
C GLN A 192 13.42 -19.17 -1.94
N ILE A 193 12.35 -18.43 -2.16
CA ILE A 193 10.98 -18.81 -1.74
C ILE A 193 10.00 -18.61 -2.90
N SER A 194 8.84 -19.27 -2.83
CA SER A 194 7.76 -19.10 -3.79
C SER A 194 6.91 -17.87 -3.49
N TYR A 195 6.14 -17.39 -4.48
CA TYR A 195 5.20 -16.27 -4.30
C TYR A 195 4.22 -16.52 -3.16
N ILE A 196 3.63 -17.72 -3.10
CA ILE A 196 2.68 -18.07 -2.02
C ILE A 196 3.35 -18.12 -0.65
N SER A 197 4.66 -18.39 -0.59
CA SER A 197 5.42 -18.42 0.66
C SER A 197 5.48 -17.05 1.32
N ILE A 198 5.51 -15.95 0.55
CA ILE A 198 5.43 -14.59 1.10
C ILE A 198 4.19 -14.48 2.00
N HIS A 199 3.02 -14.86 1.49
CA HIS A 199 1.76 -14.77 2.24
C HIS A 199 1.73 -15.69 3.45
N LYS A 200 2.13 -16.96 3.27
CA LYS A 200 2.08 -17.98 4.32
C LYS A 200 3.04 -17.66 5.46
N ILE A 201 4.29 -17.31 5.13
CA ILE A 201 5.32 -17.03 6.14
C ILE A 201 4.97 -15.75 6.90
N MET A 202 4.59 -14.66 6.21
CA MET A 202 4.16 -13.41 6.84
C MET A 202 3.07 -13.67 7.88
N LEU A 203 1.95 -14.25 7.47
CA LEU A 203 0.81 -14.48 8.35
C LEU A 203 1.12 -15.47 9.49
N LYS A 204 2.02 -16.44 9.27
CA LYS A 204 2.47 -17.37 10.31
C LYS A 204 3.38 -16.67 11.33
N LEU A 205 4.29 -15.82 10.88
CA LEU A 205 5.23 -15.10 11.74
C LEU A 205 4.51 -14.09 12.63
N LEU A 206 3.53 -13.36 12.10
CA LEU A 206 2.73 -12.42 12.90
C LEU A 206 1.95 -13.09 14.04
N LYS A 207 1.70 -14.40 13.96
CA LYS A 207 1.07 -15.18 15.04
C LYS A 207 2.06 -15.77 16.05
N LYS A 208 3.37 -15.67 15.79
CA LYS A 208 4.39 -16.25 16.68
C LYS A 208 4.55 -15.41 17.95
N ARG A 209 4.38 -16.02 19.11
CA ARG A 209 4.51 -15.38 20.43
C ARG A 209 5.83 -14.62 20.59
N TYR A 210 6.91 -15.13 19.97
CA TYR A 210 8.22 -14.50 19.98
C TYR A 210 8.23 -13.08 19.42
N LEU A 211 7.43 -12.78 18.38
CA LEU A 211 7.28 -11.45 17.79
C LEU A 211 6.07 -10.71 18.39
N ALA A 212 4.96 -11.40 18.57
CA ALA A 212 3.69 -10.82 19.02
C ALA A 212 3.79 -10.11 20.39
N LYS A 213 4.70 -10.54 21.26
CA LYS A 213 4.92 -9.90 22.56
C LYS A 213 5.39 -8.44 22.47
N PHE A 214 5.88 -8.00 21.31
CA PHE A 214 6.32 -6.62 21.07
C PHE A 214 5.25 -5.75 20.41
N PHE A 215 4.13 -6.31 19.97
CA PHE A 215 3.14 -5.57 19.15
C PHE A 215 2.49 -4.39 19.89
N ASN A 216 2.45 -4.45 21.22
CA ASN A 216 1.85 -3.39 22.04
C ASN A 216 2.90 -2.51 22.74
N THR A 217 4.16 -2.58 22.33
CA THR A 217 5.24 -1.77 22.88
C THR A 217 5.82 -0.86 21.80
N SER A 218 6.14 0.37 22.15
CA SER A 218 6.69 1.37 21.24
C SER A 218 8.20 1.51 21.42
N PRO A 219 8.97 1.74 20.34
CA PRO A 219 10.38 2.03 20.43
C PRO A 219 10.60 3.42 21.05
N LYS A 220 11.59 3.54 21.91
CA LYS A 220 11.97 4.80 22.57
C LYS A 220 12.93 5.63 21.73
N ASN A 221 13.69 4.99 20.85
CA ASN A 221 14.71 5.63 20.04
C ASN A 221 15.04 4.77 18.78
N ILE A 222 15.84 5.35 17.89
CA ILE A 222 16.23 4.72 16.61
C ILE A 222 17.07 3.46 16.82
N ASN A 223 17.83 3.34 17.92
CA ASN A 223 18.64 2.14 18.16
C ASN A 223 17.75 0.93 18.47
N GLU A 224 16.68 1.12 19.21
CA GLU A 224 15.69 0.05 19.46
C GLU A 224 15.02 -0.41 18.17
N ILE A 225 14.73 0.52 17.24
CA ILE A 225 14.22 0.20 15.91
C ILE A 225 15.22 -0.68 15.15
N LYS A 226 16.50 -0.27 15.09
CA LYS A 226 17.57 -1.04 14.42
C LYS A 226 17.75 -2.41 15.05
N LEU A 227 17.74 -2.50 16.38
CA LEU A 227 17.83 -3.76 17.10
C LEU A 227 16.68 -4.70 16.78
N MET A 228 15.45 -4.17 16.69
CA MET A 228 14.28 -4.97 16.32
C MET A 228 14.38 -5.50 14.89
N VAL A 229 14.77 -4.65 13.93
CA VAL A 229 14.98 -5.07 12.54
C VAL A 229 16.03 -6.21 12.49
N ASN A 230 17.17 -6.06 13.16
CA ASN A 230 18.21 -7.10 13.20
C ASN A 230 17.70 -8.41 13.84
N LYS A 231 16.88 -8.29 14.89
CA LYS A 231 16.26 -9.45 15.57
C LYS A 231 15.29 -10.19 14.64
N VAL A 232 14.46 -9.47 13.89
CA VAL A 232 13.56 -10.05 12.90
C VAL A 232 14.35 -10.76 11.81
N ASN A 233 15.37 -10.12 11.26
CA ASN A 233 16.19 -10.66 10.18
C ASN A 233 16.95 -11.94 10.63
N SER A 234 17.50 -11.94 11.84
CA SER A 234 18.16 -13.12 12.42
C SER A 234 17.18 -14.26 12.67
N TYR A 235 15.95 -13.93 13.07
CA TYR A 235 14.90 -14.93 13.27
C TYR A 235 14.45 -15.55 11.95
N LEU A 236 14.29 -14.72 10.90
CA LEU A 236 13.91 -15.19 9.57
C LEU A 236 14.95 -16.12 8.95
N LYS A 237 16.23 -15.81 9.09
CA LYS A 237 17.32 -16.69 8.60
C LYS A 237 17.29 -18.10 9.20
N LYS A 238 16.76 -18.24 10.42
CA LYS A 238 16.60 -19.56 11.08
C LYS A 238 15.28 -20.24 10.70
N TYR A 239 14.34 -19.48 10.16
CA TYR A 239 12.98 -19.95 9.88
C TYR A 239 12.81 -20.40 8.43
N ILE A 240 13.54 -19.81 7.50
CA ILE A 240 13.59 -20.12 6.05
C ILE A 240 14.76 -21.04 5.76
#